data_004823ba9128b57e449de9d1735fd02c
#
_entry.id   004823ba9128b57e449de9d1735fd02c
#
_cell.length_a   1.000
_cell.length_b   1.000
_cell.length_c   1.000
_cell.angle_alpha   90.00
_cell.angle_beta   90.00
_cell.angle_gamma   90.00
#
_symmetry.space_group_name_H-M   'P 1'
#
loop_
_entity.id
_entity.type
_entity.pdbx_description
1 polymer ?
#
loop_
_entity_poly.entity_id
_entity_poly.type
_entity_poly.pdbx_seq_one_letter_code
_entity_poly.pdbx_strand_id
1 'polypeptide(L)'
;EVACASLVTILLMPRSGGAMYTTIKTYSKLAKVSVRGLSEEDTVIVSTLDYTTEDHTLFAPLWAGVPDESHAVHMIGRALSDASRFYRPYGVPACPSLTQPEAETVSQSVHLLWNLFVCEGLLRYGFRTDAAKLFAHNMTAVIQSLKLNRAFHARYHAERGTGIGERNALSGLAPVGLFLKILGVEILSPTRVKLEGENPFPWDVTIQFKGLKVIRGQKKTEVVFANGKSVTVEGGESAVVEV
;
A
#
# COMPACT_ATOMS: atom_id res chain seq x y z
N GLU A 1 -6.57 24.18 -38.09
CA GLU A 1 -6.75 24.44 -36.65
C GLU A 1 -5.79 25.52 -36.21
N VAL A 2 -6.31 26.71 -35.89
CA VAL A 2 -5.49 27.80 -35.34
C VAL A 2 -5.25 27.47 -33.86
N ALA A 3 -4.06 27.03 -33.51
CA ALA A 3 -3.66 26.83 -32.12
C ALA A 3 -3.70 28.18 -31.39
N CYS A 4 -4.67 28.39 -30.52
CA CYS A 4 -4.77 29.60 -29.72
C CYS A 4 -3.66 29.55 -28.64
N ALA A 5 -2.57 30.27 -28.85
CA ALA A 5 -1.53 30.45 -27.86
C ALA A 5 -2.02 31.44 -26.78
N SER A 6 -2.07 31.03 -25.53
CA SER A 6 -2.33 31.93 -24.41
C SER A 6 -1.02 32.35 -23.73
N LEU A 7 -0.87 33.67 -23.52
CA LEU A 7 0.24 34.21 -22.73
C LEU A 7 -0.22 34.40 -21.28
N VAL A 8 0.48 33.82 -20.36
CA VAL A 8 0.30 34.04 -18.90
C VAL A 8 1.49 34.80 -18.38
N THR A 9 1.24 36.01 -17.83
CA THR A 9 2.27 36.81 -17.17
C THR A 9 2.04 36.75 -15.67
N ILE A 10 3.07 36.39 -14.91
CA ILE A 10 3.01 36.21 -13.47
C ILE A 10 4.07 37.10 -12.85
N LEU A 11 3.68 37.87 -11.84
CA LEU A 11 4.60 38.58 -10.98
C LEU A 11 4.90 37.75 -9.73
N LEU A 12 6.09 37.21 -9.67
CA LEU A 12 6.56 36.49 -8.47
C LEU A 12 7.19 37.51 -7.50
N MET A 13 6.60 37.61 -6.30
CA MET A 13 7.17 38.41 -5.24
C MET A 13 8.20 37.54 -4.50
N PRO A 14 9.50 37.89 -4.50
CA PRO A 14 10.50 37.13 -3.81
C PRO A 14 10.21 37.18 -2.30
N ARG A 15 10.08 35.99 -1.69
CA ARG A 15 10.08 35.80 -0.25
C ARG A 15 11.33 35.02 0.13
N SER A 16 11.81 35.14 1.36
CA SER A 16 12.91 34.32 1.85
C SER A 16 12.58 32.82 1.69
N GLY A 17 13.25 32.13 0.75
CA GLY A 17 13.01 30.72 0.46
C GLY A 17 12.42 30.41 -0.93
N GLY A 18 12.26 31.40 -1.80
CA GLY A 18 11.80 31.21 -3.19
C GLY A 18 10.32 31.51 -3.39
N ALA A 19 9.90 31.52 -4.65
CA ALA A 19 8.52 31.73 -5.07
C ALA A 19 8.09 30.59 -6.01
N MET A 20 6.88 30.08 -5.82
CA MET A 20 6.31 29.02 -6.67
C MET A 20 4.97 29.48 -7.25
N TYR A 21 4.76 29.17 -8.49
CA TYR A 21 3.49 29.37 -9.16
C TYR A 21 3.05 28.09 -9.88
N THR A 22 1.80 27.74 -9.72
CA THR A 22 1.17 26.61 -10.43
C THR A 22 0.01 27.14 -11.27
N THR A 23 -0.02 26.76 -12.56
CA THR A 23 -1.13 27.16 -13.44
C THR A 23 -2.40 26.42 -13.06
N ILE A 24 -3.54 27.13 -13.05
CA ILE A 24 -4.87 26.53 -12.82
C ILE A 24 -5.34 25.78 -14.06
N LYS A 25 -4.96 26.29 -15.24
CA LYS A 25 -5.31 25.67 -16.54
C LYS A 25 -4.27 24.64 -16.94
N THR A 26 -4.73 23.54 -17.52
CA THR A 26 -3.89 22.52 -18.14
C THR A 26 -3.59 22.90 -19.58
N TYR A 27 -2.35 22.75 -20.00
CA TYR A 27 -1.88 23.04 -21.35
C TYR A 27 -1.28 21.79 -21.96
N SER A 28 -1.58 21.52 -23.21
CA SER A 28 -1.03 20.36 -23.94
C SER A 28 0.42 20.55 -24.37
N LYS A 29 0.89 21.79 -24.46
CA LYS A 29 2.25 22.13 -24.90
C LYS A 29 2.72 23.43 -24.27
N LEU A 30 3.92 23.42 -23.72
CA LEU A 30 4.64 24.63 -23.31
C LEU A 30 5.55 25.06 -24.46
N ALA A 31 5.31 26.25 -24.99
CA ALA A 31 6.09 26.78 -26.12
C ALA A 31 7.36 27.52 -25.63
N LYS A 32 7.22 28.36 -24.60
CA LYS A 32 8.32 29.21 -24.11
C LYS A 32 8.05 29.66 -22.66
N VAL A 33 9.09 29.67 -21.87
CA VAL A 33 9.15 30.37 -20.57
C VAL A 33 10.19 31.47 -20.66
N SER A 34 9.83 32.67 -20.21
CA SER A 34 10.77 33.80 -20.11
C SER A 34 10.70 34.33 -18.69
N VAL A 35 11.82 34.36 -18.02
CA VAL A 35 11.94 34.88 -16.64
C VAL A 35 12.85 36.12 -16.70
N ARG A 36 12.46 37.17 -15.96
CA ARG A 36 13.23 38.42 -15.90
C ARG A 36 13.52 38.75 -14.45
N GLY A 37 14.62 39.48 -14.22
CA GLY A 37 15.00 39.94 -12.88
C GLY A 37 15.68 38.87 -12.03
N LEU A 38 16.32 37.88 -12.66
CA LEU A 38 17.13 36.86 -11.99
C LEU A 38 18.56 37.40 -11.75
N SER A 39 19.14 37.02 -10.63
CA SER A 39 20.56 37.11 -10.35
C SER A 39 21.29 35.82 -10.78
N GLU A 40 22.65 35.84 -10.72
CA GLU A 40 23.46 34.66 -11.07
C GLU A 40 23.28 33.49 -10.08
N GLU A 41 22.81 33.77 -8.88
CA GLU A 41 22.57 32.76 -7.83
C GLU A 41 21.17 32.18 -7.88
N ASP A 42 20.25 32.72 -8.69
CA ASP A 42 18.87 32.27 -8.77
C ASP A 42 18.74 31.01 -9.64
N THR A 43 17.99 30.06 -9.15
CA THR A 43 17.63 28.85 -9.90
C THR A 43 16.15 28.87 -10.27
N VAL A 44 15.84 28.63 -11.53
CA VAL A 44 14.46 28.48 -12.03
C VAL A 44 14.21 27.04 -12.38
N ILE A 45 13.21 26.44 -11.73
CA ILE A 45 12.76 25.09 -12.03
C ILE A 45 11.40 25.18 -12.73
N VAL A 46 11.33 24.67 -13.94
CA VAL A 46 10.08 24.51 -14.68
C VAL A 46 9.71 23.03 -14.67
N SER A 47 8.58 22.70 -14.07
CA SER A 47 8.09 21.34 -13.99
C SER A 47 6.66 21.24 -14.53
N THR A 48 6.29 20.08 -15.01
CA THR A 48 4.93 19.75 -15.41
C THR A 48 4.46 18.53 -14.64
N LEU A 49 3.17 18.49 -14.31
CA LEU A 49 2.54 17.29 -13.77
C LEU A 49 2.11 16.41 -14.94
N ASP A 50 2.58 15.19 -14.95
CA ASP A 50 2.13 14.17 -15.89
C ASP A 50 1.01 13.36 -15.24
N TYR A 51 -0.22 13.57 -15.70
CA TYR A 51 -1.39 12.83 -15.23
C TYR A 51 -1.64 11.53 -16.01
N THR A 52 -0.76 11.20 -16.96
CA THR A 52 -0.87 9.97 -17.75
C THR A 52 -0.20 8.78 -17.07
N THR A 53 0.64 9.05 -16.05
CA THR A 53 1.35 8.01 -15.29
C THR A 53 0.48 7.52 -14.14
N GLU A 54 0.28 6.21 -14.09
CA GLU A 54 -0.39 5.56 -12.97
C GLU A 54 0.59 5.33 -11.81
N ASP A 55 0.10 5.48 -10.58
CA ASP A 55 0.83 5.11 -9.39
C ASP A 55 -0.07 4.38 -8.37
N HIS A 56 0.50 3.89 -7.27
CA HIS A 56 -0.20 3.12 -6.27
C HIS A 56 -1.32 3.90 -5.54
N THR A 57 -1.37 5.23 -5.64
CA THR A 57 -2.46 6.04 -5.07
C THR A 57 -3.78 5.79 -5.79
N LEU A 58 -3.74 5.20 -7.00
CA LEU A 58 -4.91 4.69 -7.70
C LEU A 58 -5.79 3.80 -6.80
N PHE A 59 -5.19 3.09 -5.84
CA PHE A 59 -5.92 2.19 -4.93
C PHE A 59 -6.42 2.86 -3.64
N ALA A 60 -6.09 4.13 -3.39
CA ALA A 60 -6.58 4.85 -2.22
C ALA A 60 -8.13 4.90 -2.11
N PRO A 61 -8.89 5.03 -3.21
CA PRO A 61 -10.34 4.93 -3.17
C PRO A 61 -10.87 3.59 -2.63
N LEU A 62 -10.20 2.45 -2.89
CA LEU A 62 -10.58 1.15 -2.32
C LEU A 62 -10.49 1.18 -0.80
N TRP A 63 -9.40 1.71 -0.26
CA TRP A 63 -9.21 1.87 1.18
C TRP A 63 -10.27 2.80 1.79
N ALA A 64 -10.57 3.91 1.12
CA ALA A 64 -11.58 4.87 1.55
C ALA A 64 -13.04 4.36 1.43
N GLY A 65 -13.28 3.28 0.65
CA GLY A 65 -14.62 2.74 0.41
C GLY A 65 -15.46 3.62 -0.52
N VAL A 66 -14.82 4.34 -1.43
CA VAL A 66 -15.48 5.26 -2.36
C VAL A 66 -16.16 4.54 -3.54
N PRO A 67 -15.52 3.55 -4.23
CA PRO A 67 -16.14 2.86 -5.33
C PRO A 67 -17.32 1.99 -4.87
N ASP A 68 -18.32 1.83 -5.72
CA ASP A 68 -19.27 0.74 -5.57
C ASP A 68 -18.60 -0.61 -5.85
N GLU A 69 -19.30 -1.70 -5.56
CA GLU A 69 -18.77 -3.06 -5.67
C GLU A 69 -18.28 -3.37 -7.09
N SER A 70 -19.05 -2.97 -8.13
CA SER A 70 -18.71 -3.26 -9.52
C SER A 70 -17.45 -2.52 -9.98
N HIS A 71 -17.29 -1.27 -9.59
CA HIS A 71 -16.09 -0.48 -9.86
C HIS A 71 -14.88 -1.01 -9.08
N ALA A 72 -15.06 -1.43 -7.81
CA ALA A 72 -14.00 -2.03 -7.02
C ALA A 72 -13.48 -3.34 -7.65
N VAL A 73 -14.39 -4.26 -8.04
CA VAL A 73 -14.05 -5.51 -8.75
C VAL A 73 -13.25 -5.21 -10.02
N HIS A 74 -13.70 -4.23 -10.80
CA HIS A 74 -13.05 -3.85 -12.04
C HIS A 74 -11.63 -3.28 -11.80
N MET A 75 -11.49 -2.40 -10.82
CA MET A 75 -10.21 -1.81 -10.43
C MET A 75 -9.22 -2.87 -9.94
N ILE A 76 -9.67 -3.81 -9.10
CA ILE A 76 -8.84 -4.92 -8.61
C ILE A 76 -8.42 -5.82 -9.77
N GLY A 77 -9.35 -6.25 -10.61
CA GLY A 77 -9.06 -7.16 -11.72
C GLY A 77 -8.16 -6.58 -12.79
N ARG A 78 -8.38 -5.32 -13.18
CA ARG A 78 -7.64 -4.69 -14.30
C ARG A 78 -6.35 -3.98 -13.92
N ALA A 79 -6.17 -3.64 -12.67
CA ALA A 79 -4.97 -2.94 -12.25
C ALA A 79 -4.18 -3.74 -11.22
N LEU A 80 -4.77 -4.08 -10.08
CA LEU A 80 -4.05 -4.70 -8.98
C LEU A 80 -3.60 -6.13 -9.29
N SER A 81 -4.45 -6.93 -9.96
CA SER A 81 -4.17 -8.34 -10.29
C SER A 81 -3.44 -8.50 -11.63
N ASP A 82 -3.18 -7.43 -12.35
CA ASP A 82 -2.50 -7.45 -13.64
C ASP A 82 -0.97 -7.44 -13.44
N ALA A 83 -0.31 -8.52 -13.88
CA ALA A 83 1.14 -8.68 -13.81
C ALA A 83 1.90 -7.67 -14.69
N SER A 84 1.28 -7.12 -15.74
CA SER A 84 1.87 -6.05 -16.54
C SER A 84 1.80 -4.68 -15.85
N ARG A 85 0.99 -4.55 -14.82
CA ARG A 85 0.75 -3.29 -14.09
C ARG A 85 1.28 -3.37 -12.65
N PHE A 86 0.43 -3.73 -11.69
CA PHE A 86 0.77 -3.62 -10.27
C PHE A 86 1.01 -4.96 -9.56
N TYR A 87 0.69 -6.10 -10.18
CA TYR A 87 0.94 -7.39 -9.55
C TYR A 87 2.41 -7.78 -9.69
N ARG A 88 3.17 -7.67 -8.60
CA ARG A 88 4.61 -8.01 -8.57
C ARG A 88 4.92 -9.04 -7.47
N PRO A 89 6.04 -9.78 -7.59
CA PRO A 89 6.40 -10.85 -6.65
C PRO A 89 6.54 -10.43 -5.19
N TYR A 90 6.87 -9.15 -4.94
CA TYR A 90 7.12 -8.66 -3.58
C TYR A 90 6.16 -7.56 -3.12
N GLY A 91 5.12 -7.26 -3.89
CA GLY A 91 4.07 -6.31 -3.54
C GLY A 91 3.75 -5.31 -4.63
N VAL A 92 2.85 -4.40 -4.34
CA VAL A 92 2.42 -3.32 -5.24
C VAL A 92 3.52 -2.26 -5.29
N PRO A 93 4.12 -2.01 -6.48
CA PRO A 93 5.15 -0.98 -6.65
C PRO A 93 4.54 0.43 -6.63
N ALA A 94 5.40 1.45 -6.52
CA ALA A 94 4.99 2.84 -6.62
C ALA A 94 4.34 3.15 -7.98
N CYS A 95 4.90 2.63 -9.08
CA CYS A 95 4.36 2.78 -10.44
C CYS A 95 4.35 1.43 -11.18
N PRO A 96 3.42 1.21 -12.11
CA PRO A 96 3.24 -0.09 -12.77
C PRO A 96 4.35 -0.43 -13.75
N SER A 97 4.89 0.54 -14.48
CA SER A 97 5.89 0.32 -15.53
C SER A 97 7.07 1.26 -15.43
N LEU A 98 8.18 0.81 -16.01
CA LEU A 98 9.41 1.57 -16.15
C LEU A 98 9.35 2.38 -17.43
N THR A 99 9.18 3.68 -17.33
CA THR A 99 9.34 4.59 -18.48
C THR A 99 10.79 5.06 -18.63
N GLN A 100 11.59 4.96 -17.56
CA GLN A 100 13.01 5.36 -17.57
C GLN A 100 13.83 4.44 -16.65
N PRO A 101 14.97 3.88 -17.13
CA PRO A 101 15.84 3.02 -16.32
C PRO A 101 16.38 3.70 -15.05
N GLU A 102 16.63 5.00 -15.09
CA GLU A 102 17.13 5.79 -13.95
C GLU A 102 16.09 5.94 -12.83
N ALA A 103 14.81 5.88 -13.17
CA ALA A 103 13.70 5.92 -12.21
C ALA A 103 13.36 4.53 -11.64
N GLU A 104 14.02 3.45 -12.06
CA GLU A 104 13.69 2.07 -11.69
C GLU A 104 13.59 1.88 -10.18
N THR A 105 14.55 2.39 -9.43
CA THR A 105 14.59 2.22 -7.97
C THR A 105 13.41 2.89 -7.25
N VAL A 106 12.91 4.00 -7.78
CA VAL A 106 11.78 4.74 -7.20
C VAL A 106 10.47 4.12 -7.64
N SER A 107 10.28 3.93 -8.95
CA SER A 107 9.03 3.41 -9.53
C SER A 107 8.74 1.98 -9.12
N GLN A 108 9.77 1.13 -9.00
CA GLN A 108 9.67 -0.26 -8.55
C GLN A 108 9.79 -0.43 -7.03
N SER A 109 9.68 0.64 -6.26
CA SER A 109 9.71 0.56 -4.81
C SER A 109 8.35 0.16 -4.23
N VAL A 110 8.35 -0.84 -3.37
CA VAL A 110 7.22 -1.27 -2.55
C VAL A 110 7.27 -0.54 -1.21
N HIS A 111 6.25 0.24 -0.92
CA HIS A 111 6.04 0.91 0.36
C HIS A 111 5.06 0.10 1.19
N LEU A 112 5.48 -0.46 2.31
CA LEU A 112 4.63 -1.33 3.13
C LEU A 112 3.37 -0.64 3.65
N LEU A 113 3.45 0.66 3.96
CA LEU A 113 2.28 1.44 4.40
C LEU A 113 1.23 1.56 3.28
N TRP A 114 1.64 1.84 2.04
CA TRP A 114 0.71 1.89 0.91
C TRP A 114 0.11 0.51 0.61
N ASN A 115 0.94 -0.55 0.67
CA ASN A 115 0.45 -1.92 0.52
C ASN A 115 -0.51 -2.33 1.64
N LEU A 116 -0.33 -1.82 2.87
CA LEU A 116 -1.30 -2.00 3.96
C LEU A 116 -2.66 -1.38 3.58
N PHE A 117 -2.70 -0.15 3.05
CA PHE A 117 -3.95 0.47 2.61
C PHE A 117 -4.62 -0.30 1.46
N VAL A 118 -3.83 -0.82 0.52
CA VAL A 118 -4.35 -1.70 -0.53
C VAL A 118 -4.96 -2.97 0.06
N CYS A 119 -4.28 -3.64 1.00
CA CYS A 119 -4.82 -4.82 1.69
C CYS A 119 -6.10 -4.50 2.47
N GLU A 120 -6.17 -3.39 3.18
CA GLU A 120 -7.38 -2.96 3.90
C GLU A 120 -8.54 -2.67 2.93
N GLY A 121 -8.23 -2.08 1.76
CA GLY A 121 -9.19 -1.91 0.68
C GLY A 121 -9.71 -3.25 0.15
N LEU A 122 -8.83 -4.20 -0.11
CA LEU A 122 -9.21 -5.56 -0.51
C LEU A 122 -10.12 -6.24 0.52
N LEU A 123 -9.79 -6.14 1.81
CA LEU A 123 -10.61 -6.70 2.89
C LEU A 123 -12.00 -6.06 2.95
N ARG A 124 -12.09 -4.75 2.74
CA ARG A 124 -13.36 -3.99 2.72
C ARG A 124 -14.32 -4.52 1.66
N TYR A 125 -13.81 -4.91 0.50
CA TYR A 125 -14.61 -5.44 -0.61
C TYR A 125 -14.65 -6.98 -0.68
N GLY A 126 -14.26 -7.68 0.41
CA GLY A 126 -14.37 -9.13 0.50
C GLY A 126 -13.25 -9.94 -0.15
N PHE A 127 -12.23 -9.29 -0.72
CA PHE A 127 -11.07 -9.93 -1.38
C PHE A 127 -10.00 -10.38 -0.37
N ARG A 128 -10.41 -11.13 0.65
CA ARG A 128 -9.54 -11.59 1.75
C ARG A 128 -8.35 -12.44 1.27
N THR A 129 -8.59 -13.33 0.31
CA THR A 129 -7.53 -14.18 -0.27
C THR A 129 -6.48 -13.36 -1.00
N ASP A 130 -6.86 -12.31 -1.72
CA ASP A 130 -5.91 -11.46 -2.44
C ASP A 130 -5.14 -10.55 -1.47
N ALA A 131 -5.80 -10.08 -0.40
CA ALA A 131 -5.11 -9.40 0.69
C ALA A 131 -4.06 -10.30 1.36
N ALA A 132 -4.37 -11.58 1.58
CA ALA A 132 -3.43 -12.56 2.13
C ALA A 132 -2.23 -12.80 1.22
N LYS A 133 -2.45 -12.94 -0.09
CA LYS A 133 -1.38 -13.08 -1.09
C LYS A 133 -0.47 -11.85 -1.09
N LEU A 134 -1.05 -10.65 -1.17
CA LEU A 134 -0.28 -9.41 -1.17
C LEU A 134 0.54 -9.25 0.13
N PHE A 135 -0.07 -9.55 1.27
CA PHE A 135 0.65 -9.57 2.55
C PHE A 135 1.82 -10.56 2.54
N ALA A 136 1.62 -11.79 2.04
CA ALA A 136 2.67 -12.80 1.94
C ALA A 136 3.83 -12.34 1.04
N HIS A 137 3.55 -11.69 -0.09
CA HIS A 137 4.55 -11.09 -0.96
C HIS A 137 5.39 -10.04 -0.22
N ASN A 138 4.75 -9.12 0.48
CA ASN A 138 5.43 -8.09 1.28
C ASN A 138 6.30 -8.71 2.38
N MET A 139 5.77 -9.71 3.10
CA MET A 139 6.53 -10.39 4.17
C MET A 139 7.70 -11.18 3.62
N THR A 140 7.60 -11.72 2.42
CA THR A 140 8.73 -12.40 1.77
C THR A 140 9.89 -11.44 1.56
N ALA A 141 9.63 -10.20 1.08
CA ALA A 141 10.66 -9.17 0.94
C ALA A 141 11.30 -8.79 2.28
N VAL A 142 10.47 -8.56 3.31
CA VAL A 142 10.94 -8.22 4.66
C VAL A 142 11.83 -9.33 5.24
N ILE A 143 11.37 -10.59 5.18
CA ILE A 143 12.09 -11.76 5.70
C ILE A 143 13.40 -11.98 4.93
N GLN A 144 13.38 -11.83 3.60
CA GLN A 144 14.57 -11.92 2.76
C GLN A 144 15.61 -10.87 3.17
N SER A 145 15.18 -9.62 3.35
CA SER A 145 16.06 -8.53 3.79
C SER A 145 16.65 -8.80 5.18
N LEU A 146 15.84 -9.28 6.13
CA LEU A 146 16.31 -9.65 7.46
C LEU A 146 17.34 -10.79 7.42
N LYS A 147 17.11 -11.80 6.58
CA LYS A 147 18.04 -12.94 6.42
C LYS A 147 19.37 -12.52 5.81
N LEU A 148 19.33 -11.68 4.75
CA LEU A 148 20.51 -11.29 4.00
C LEU A 148 21.27 -10.12 4.66
N ASN A 149 20.55 -9.11 5.10
CA ASN A 149 21.12 -7.83 5.53
C ASN A 149 21.01 -7.59 7.04
N ARG A 150 20.28 -8.44 7.77
CA ARG A 150 19.95 -8.28 9.20
C ARG A 150 19.36 -6.90 9.51
N ALA A 151 18.55 -6.37 8.58
CA ALA A 151 17.96 -5.04 8.69
C ALA A 151 16.62 -4.95 7.96
N PHE A 152 15.73 -4.11 8.46
CA PHE A 152 14.61 -3.58 7.70
C PHE A 152 15.12 -2.45 6.81
N HIS A 153 14.35 -2.15 5.76
CA HIS A 153 14.64 -1.01 4.89
C HIS A 153 13.36 -0.19 4.69
N ALA A 154 13.53 1.10 4.43
CA ALA A 154 12.40 2.01 4.25
C ALA A 154 11.42 1.53 3.18
N ARG A 155 11.90 0.82 2.16
CA ARG A 155 11.16 0.27 1.02
C ARG A 155 11.82 -1.01 0.53
N TYR A 156 11.12 -1.74 -0.34
CA TYR A 156 11.63 -2.98 -0.96
C TYR A 156 11.44 -2.94 -2.47
N HIS A 157 12.29 -3.61 -3.21
CA HIS A 157 12.18 -3.69 -4.67
C HIS A 157 11.10 -4.71 -5.06
N ALA A 158 10.15 -4.30 -5.90
CA ALA A 158 8.97 -5.09 -6.26
C ALA A 158 9.30 -6.43 -6.97
N GLU A 159 10.40 -6.46 -7.75
CA GLU A 159 10.82 -7.66 -8.50
C GLU A 159 11.91 -8.47 -7.80
N ARG A 160 12.76 -7.83 -6.99
CA ARG A 160 13.95 -8.48 -6.40
C ARG A 160 13.81 -8.74 -4.89
N GLY A 161 12.85 -8.08 -4.22
CA GLY A 161 12.68 -8.16 -2.77
C GLY A 161 13.84 -7.57 -1.97
N THR A 162 14.77 -6.88 -2.62
CA THR A 162 15.91 -6.25 -1.94
C THR A 162 15.49 -4.98 -1.23
N GLY A 163 16.08 -4.71 -0.06
CA GLY A 163 15.84 -3.48 0.68
C GLY A 163 16.37 -2.24 -0.04
N ILE A 164 15.60 -1.15 0.00
CA ILE A 164 15.89 0.13 -0.62
C ILE A 164 15.79 1.25 0.42
N GLY A 165 16.73 2.19 0.37
CA GLY A 165 16.74 3.36 1.24
C GLY A 165 17.28 3.08 2.64
N GLU A 166 16.82 3.84 3.61
CA GLU A 166 17.33 3.82 4.98
C GLU A 166 17.14 2.45 5.65
N ARG A 167 18.20 1.99 6.33
CA ARG A 167 18.17 0.74 7.12
C ARG A 167 17.51 1.00 8.46
N ASN A 168 16.76 0.00 8.94
CA ASN A 168 16.05 0.03 10.22
C ASN A 168 15.00 1.16 10.30
N ALA A 169 14.49 1.61 9.15
CA ALA A 169 13.40 2.57 9.10
C ALA A 169 12.08 1.95 9.56
N LEU A 170 11.32 2.66 10.38
CA LEU A 170 10.02 2.20 10.88
C LEU A 170 9.02 1.89 9.76
N SER A 171 9.09 2.61 8.64
CA SER A 171 8.24 2.38 7.45
C SER A 171 8.45 1.00 6.81
N GLY A 172 9.56 0.34 7.10
CA GLY A 172 9.88 -1.00 6.60
C GLY A 172 9.51 -2.14 7.53
N LEU A 173 8.84 -1.84 8.67
CA LEU A 173 8.39 -2.87 9.60
C LEU A 173 7.14 -3.60 9.09
N ALA A 174 7.09 -4.89 9.39
CA ALA A 174 5.93 -5.74 9.08
C ALA A 174 4.65 -5.22 9.78
N PRO A 175 3.56 -5.01 9.05
CA PRO A 175 2.29 -4.56 9.62
C PRO A 175 1.54 -5.72 10.29
N VAL A 176 1.98 -6.14 11.49
CA VAL A 176 1.42 -7.31 12.22
C VAL A 176 -0.09 -7.16 12.49
N GLY A 177 -0.58 -5.93 12.73
CA GLY A 177 -2.01 -5.69 12.89
C GLY A 177 -2.84 -6.05 11.64
N LEU A 178 -2.27 -5.86 10.46
CA LEU A 178 -2.90 -6.28 9.20
C LEU A 178 -3.01 -7.82 9.10
N PHE A 179 -2.01 -8.55 9.58
CA PHE A 179 -2.05 -10.02 9.61
C PHE A 179 -3.26 -10.53 10.40
N LEU A 180 -3.53 -9.96 11.57
CA LEU A 180 -4.71 -10.30 12.38
C LEU A 180 -6.03 -9.97 11.66
N LYS A 181 -6.11 -8.81 11.00
CA LYS A 181 -7.28 -8.42 10.19
C LYS A 181 -7.52 -9.41 9.03
N ILE A 182 -6.46 -9.80 8.33
CA ILE A 182 -6.54 -10.80 7.25
C ILE A 182 -6.99 -12.16 7.79
N LEU A 183 -6.50 -12.58 8.94
CA LEU A 183 -6.95 -13.79 9.62
C LEU A 183 -8.40 -13.69 10.14
N GLY A 184 -8.97 -12.49 10.18
CA GLY A 184 -10.28 -12.26 10.78
C GLY A 184 -10.29 -12.52 12.28
N VAL A 185 -9.23 -12.14 12.97
CA VAL A 185 -9.10 -12.28 14.43
C VAL A 185 -8.91 -10.90 15.06
N GLU A 186 -9.86 -10.50 15.89
CA GLU A 186 -9.78 -9.28 16.67
C GLU A 186 -9.82 -9.64 18.17
N ILE A 187 -8.71 -9.42 18.86
CA ILE A 187 -8.62 -9.67 20.31
C ILE A 187 -9.17 -8.44 21.03
N LEU A 188 -10.40 -8.55 21.54
CA LEU A 188 -11.06 -7.49 22.27
C LEU A 188 -10.58 -7.39 23.73
N SER A 189 -10.31 -8.56 24.35
CA SER A 189 -9.72 -8.68 25.68
C SER A 189 -9.09 -10.07 25.84
N PRO A 190 -8.39 -10.37 26.94
CA PRO A 190 -7.90 -11.74 27.24
C PRO A 190 -9.02 -12.79 27.36
N THR A 191 -10.27 -12.35 27.55
CA THR A 191 -11.45 -13.22 27.71
C THR A 191 -12.46 -13.07 26.56
N ARG A 192 -12.16 -12.27 25.52
CA ARG A 192 -13.11 -11.99 24.45
C ARG A 192 -12.42 -11.80 23.11
N VAL A 193 -12.85 -12.57 22.11
CA VAL A 193 -12.30 -12.56 20.75
C VAL A 193 -13.43 -12.47 19.75
N LYS A 194 -13.30 -11.59 18.73
CA LYS A 194 -14.17 -11.59 17.56
C LYS A 194 -13.46 -12.35 16.44
N LEU A 195 -14.18 -13.26 15.80
CA LEU A 195 -13.76 -14.03 14.64
C LEU A 195 -14.61 -13.62 13.44
N GLU A 196 -13.98 -13.57 12.25
CA GLU A 196 -14.65 -13.15 11.03
C GLU A 196 -14.05 -13.82 9.80
N GLY A 197 -14.91 -14.39 8.95
CA GLY A 197 -14.52 -15.06 7.70
C GLY A 197 -13.66 -16.31 7.93
N GLU A 198 -13.05 -16.83 6.88
CA GLU A 198 -12.18 -18.00 6.90
C GLU A 198 -10.70 -17.63 7.00
N ASN A 199 -9.86 -18.57 7.39
CA ASN A 199 -8.42 -18.43 7.30
C ASN A 199 -7.98 -18.48 5.82
N PRO A 200 -7.46 -17.41 5.23
CA PRO A 200 -7.06 -17.38 3.82
C PRO A 200 -5.67 -17.97 3.55
N PHE A 201 -4.91 -18.30 4.60
CA PHE A 201 -3.59 -18.90 4.47
C PHE A 201 -3.71 -20.42 4.35
N PRO A 202 -2.86 -21.10 3.57
CA PRO A 202 -2.92 -22.56 3.37
C PRO A 202 -2.40 -23.38 4.56
N TRP A 203 -2.15 -22.75 5.70
CA TRP A 203 -1.68 -23.38 6.96
C TRP A 203 -2.46 -22.82 8.15
N ASP A 204 -2.47 -23.59 9.23
CA ASP A 204 -3.05 -23.17 10.50
C ASP A 204 -2.18 -22.10 11.16
N VAL A 205 -2.82 -21.13 11.80
CA VAL A 205 -2.15 -20.03 12.50
C VAL A 205 -2.52 -20.08 13.98
N THR A 206 -1.52 -20.06 14.84
CA THR A 206 -1.71 -19.98 16.31
C THR A 206 -1.31 -18.58 16.79
N ILE A 207 -2.24 -17.91 17.46
CA ILE A 207 -2.05 -16.61 18.11
C ILE A 207 -2.11 -16.82 19.62
N GLN A 208 -1.14 -16.26 20.35
CA GLN A 208 -1.12 -16.29 21.82
C GLN A 208 -1.03 -14.88 22.37
N PHE A 209 -1.91 -14.56 23.32
CA PHE A 209 -1.95 -13.25 23.97
C PHE A 209 -2.46 -13.35 25.41
N LYS A 210 -1.64 -13.07 26.39
CA LYS A 210 -2.01 -13.04 27.82
C LYS A 210 -2.82 -14.26 28.29
N GLY A 211 -2.39 -15.46 27.94
CA GLY A 211 -3.07 -16.72 28.28
C GLY A 211 -4.21 -17.13 27.35
N LEU A 212 -4.66 -16.24 26.47
CA LEU A 212 -5.56 -16.57 25.38
C LEU A 212 -4.76 -17.22 24.24
N LYS A 213 -5.30 -18.32 23.67
CA LYS A 213 -4.75 -18.99 22.50
C LYS A 213 -5.85 -19.13 21.44
N VAL A 214 -5.61 -18.63 20.22
CA VAL A 214 -6.51 -18.79 19.09
C VAL A 214 -5.79 -19.63 18.04
N ILE A 215 -6.36 -20.77 17.69
CA ILE A 215 -5.86 -21.67 16.65
C ILE A 215 -6.79 -21.54 15.45
N ARG A 216 -6.34 -20.82 14.45
CA ARG A 216 -7.11 -20.52 13.23
C ARG A 216 -6.78 -21.55 12.16
N GLY A 217 -7.58 -22.61 12.08
CA GLY A 217 -7.49 -23.63 11.04
C GLY A 217 -8.24 -23.24 9.76
N GLN A 218 -8.22 -24.16 8.78
CA GLN A 218 -8.89 -23.95 7.50
C GLN A 218 -10.41 -24.00 7.61
N LYS A 219 -10.94 -24.92 8.42
CA LYS A 219 -12.38 -25.17 8.54
C LYS A 219 -12.94 -24.80 9.91
N LYS A 220 -12.08 -24.70 10.91
CA LYS A 220 -12.50 -24.43 12.27
C LYS A 220 -11.47 -23.56 12.99
N THR A 221 -11.96 -22.83 13.98
CA THR A 221 -11.12 -22.03 14.87
C THR A 221 -11.35 -22.51 16.31
N GLU A 222 -10.29 -22.81 17.01
CA GLU A 222 -10.34 -23.13 18.44
C GLU A 222 -9.82 -21.93 19.24
N VAL A 223 -10.59 -21.48 20.21
CA VAL A 223 -10.23 -20.42 21.15
C VAL A 223 -10.10 -21.04 22.53
N VAL A 224 -8.89 -21.01 23.09
CA VAL A 224 -8.60 -21.51 24.43
C VAL A 224 -8.28 -20.33 25.34
N PHE A 225 -9.01 -20.20 26.42
CA PHE A 225 -8.86 -19.11 27.39
C PHE A 225 -7.93 -19.48 28.55
N ALA A 226 -7.41 -18.47 29.25
CA ALA A 226 -6.47 -18.67 30.37
C ALA A 226 -7.04 -19.54 31.50
N ASN A 227 -8.37 -19.61 31.65
CA ASN A 227 -9.05 -20.46 32.64
C ASN A 227 -9.19 -21.93 32.19
N GLY A 228 -8.63 -22.32 31.05
CA GLY A 228 -8.70 -23.66 30.48
C GLY A 228 -9.97 -23.98 29.69
N LYS A 229 -10.96 -23.08 29.64
CA LYS A 229 -12.13 -23.27 28.80
C LYS A 229 -11.76 -23.10 27.32
N SER A 230 -12.33 -23.94 26.47
CA SER A 230 -12.17 -23.81 25.01
C SER A 230 -13.52 -23.73 24.30
N VAL A 231 -13.54 -23.00 23.20
CA VAL A 231 -14.70 -22.88 22.30
C VAL A 231 -14.22 -23.12 20.88
N THR A 232 -14.94 -23.97 20.15
CA THR A 232 -14.68 -24.21 18.72
C THR A 232 -15.75 -23.53 17.90
N VAL A 233 -15.33 -22.76 16.89
CA VAL A 233 -16.18 -22.09 15.93
C VAL A 233 -15.92 -22.71 14.55
N GLU A 234 -16.93 -23.18 13.89
CA GLU A 234 -16.84 -23.66 12.51
C GLU A 234 -16.61 -22.49 11.55
N GLY A 235 -15.92 -22.76 10.41
CA GLY A 235 -15.36 -21.69 9.57
C GLY A 235 -16.39 -20.77 8.92
N GLY A 236 -15.96 -19.55 8.62
CA GLY A 236 -16.65 -18.58 7.79
C GLY A 236 -17.63 -17.65 8.48
N GLU A 237 -18.20 -18.02 9.59
CA GLU A 237 -19.17 -17.21 10.31
C GLU A 237 -18.50 -16.14 11.20
N SER A 238 -19.14 -14.98 11.30
CA SER A 238 -18.74 -13.96 12.27
C SER A 238 -19.25 -14.33 13.65
N ALA A 239 -18.35 -14.49 14.60
CA ALA A 239 -18.68 -14.89 15.97
C ALA A 239 -17.88 -14.04 16.98
N VAL A 240 -18.55 -13.71 18.09
CA VAL A 240 -17.86 -13.20 19.29
C VAL A 240 -17.84 -14.30 20.32
N VAL A 241 -16.64 -14.73 20.70
CA VAL A 241 -16.40 -15.80 21.67
C VAL A 241 -15.91 -15.16 22.96
N GLU A 242 -16.57 -15.49 24.07
CA GLU A 242 -16.24 -14.97 25.41
C GLU A 242 -16.45 -16.02 26.52
N VAL A 243 -15.77 -15.81 27.66
CA VAL A 243 -15.86 -16.64 28.88
C VAL A 243 -15.90 -15.77 30.13
#